data_c0b4a45b9cfbb52a7b1aef11b2b193e2
#
_entry.id   c0b4a45b9cfbb52a7b1aef11b2b193e2
#
_cell.length_a   1.000
_cell.length_b   1.000
_cell.length_c   1.000
_cell.angle_alpha   90.00
_cell.angle_beta   90.00
_cell.angle_gamma   90.00
#
_symmetry.space_group_name_H-M   'P 1'
#
loop_
_entity.id
_entity.type
_entity.pdbx_description
1 polymer ?
#
loop_
_entity_poly.entity_id
_entity_poly.type
_entity_poly.pdbx_seq_one_letter_code
_entity_poly.pdbx_strand_id
1 'polypeptide(L)'
;MANVTCRIVWHQQVRRYCTAPGIYIARDVLHLRKGSFASKYLQLFVGFGISAIVHGGASMLVHRSFNDDRAIEVFLGQAVAIMIEDHVVDFGKSFGLKDSLVWRLVGFAWTVFFLGVSMQRWTGQILNHGMWVHDRAPDYFGVGPKL
;
A
#
# COMPACT_ATOMS: atom_id res chain seq x y z
N MET A 1 8.94 -17.75 -18.51
CA MET A 1 10.08 -17.38 -17.67
C MET A 1 10.06 -15.91 -17.22
N ALA A 2 9.68 -14.92 -18.03
CA ALA A 2 9.61 -13.50 -17.62
C ALA A 2 8.72 -13.20 -16.39
N ASN A 3 7.64 -13.95 -16.21
CA ASN A 3 6.67 -13.72 -15.13
C ASN A 3 7.20 -14.08 -13.72
N VAL A 4 8.12 -15.04 -13.63
CA VAL A 4 8.72 -15.48 -12.35
C VAL A 4 9.79 -14.49 -11.90
N THR A 5 10.60 -14.00 -12.82
CA THR A 5 11.68 -13.05 -12.53
C THR A 5 11.13 -11.70 -12.06
N CYS A 6 10.05 -11.20 -12.66
CA CYS A 6 9.42 -9.95 -12.25
C CYS A 6 8.79 -10.04 -10.85
N ARG A 7 8.11 -11.15 -10.52
CA ARG A 7 7.53 -11.37 -9.20
C ARG A 7 8.57 -11.54 -8.09
N ILE A 8 9.66 -12.24 -8.39
CA ILE A 8 10.67 -12.56 -7.36
C ILE A 8 11.61 -11.39 -7.14
N VAL A 9 12.10 -10.76 -8.20
CA VAL A 9 13.13 -9.72 -8.08
C VAL A 9 12.52 -8.38 -7.66
N TRP A 10 11.49 -7.89 -8.36
CA TRP A 10 10.89 -6.59 -8.09
C TRP A 10 10.22 -6.52 -6.72
N HIS A 11 9.34 -7.49 -6.41
CA HIS A 11 8.67 -7.53 -5.11
C HIS A 11 9.62 -7.75 -3.94
N GLN A 12 10.67 -8.55 -4.10
CA GLN A 12 11.64 -8.79 -3.02
C GLN A 12 12.50 -7.56 -2.74
N GLN A 13 12.89 -6.81 -3.76
CA GLN A 13 13.67 -5.58 -3.57
C GLN A 13 12.84 -4.51 -2.87
N VAL A 14 11.66 -4.18 -3.40
CA VAL A 14 10.78 -3.17 -2.79
C VAL A 14 10.40 -3.56 -1.35
N ARG A 15 10.07 -4.83 -1.12
CA ARG A 15 9.79 -5.34 0.21
C ARG A 15 10.96 -5.11 1.17
N ARG A 16 12.19 -5.37 0.73
CA ARG A 16 13.38 -5.21 1.57
C ARG A 16 13.59 -3.75 1.98
N TYR A 17 13.44 -2.82 1.05
CA TYR A 17 13.57 -1.38 1.33
C TYR A 17 12.50 -0.87 2.29
N CYS A 18 11.27 -1.35 2.19
CA CYS A 18 10.19 -0.94 3.08
C CYS A 18 10.25 -1.62 4.46
N THR A 19 10.73 -2.87 4.55
CA THR A 19 10.70 -3.62 5.82
C THR A 19 11.98 -3.46 6.66
N ALA A 20 13.15 -3.31 6.04
CA ALA A 20 14.41 -3.21 6.77
C ALA A 20 14.47 -2.05 7.78
N PRO A 21 14.04 -0.81 7.44
CA PRO A 21 14.02 0.28 8.40
C PRO A 21 13.08 0.03 9.57
N GLY A 22 11.91 -0.56 9.34
CA GLY A 22 10.97 -0.91 10.40
C GLY A 22 11.52 -1.96 11.36
N ILE A 23 12.25 -2.94 10.84
CA ILE A 23 12.94 -3.96 11.65
C ILE A 23 14.06 -3.31 12.48
N TYR A 24 14.88 -2.48 11.87
CA TYR A 24 15.97 -1.76 12.52
C TYR A 24 15.44 -0.90 13.67
N ILE A 25 14.46 -0.05 13.41
CA ILE A 25 13.86 0.81 14.45
C ILE A 25 13.25 -0.03 15.58
N ALA A 26 12.53 -1.10 15.26
CA ALA A 26 11.88 -1.92 16.26
C ALA A 26 12.86 -2.70 17.13
N ARG A 27 13.96 -3.21 16.57
CA ARG A 27 14.87 -4.13 17.27
C ARG A 27 16.11 -3.45 17.81
N ASP A 28 16.74 -2.61 16.99
CA ASP A 28 18.04 -2.04 17.31
C ASP A 28 17.93 -0.69 18.03
N VAL A 29 16.87 0.08 17.74
CA VAL A 29 16.64 1.38 18.40
C VAL A 29 15.73 1.23 19.63
N LEU A 30 14.58 0.60 19.48
CA LEU A 30 13.57 0.50 20.55
C LEU A 30 13.64 -0.81 21.34
N HIS A 31 14.52 -1.74 20.96
CA HIS A 31 14.74 -3.04 21.61
C HIS A 31 13.45 -3.84 21.87
N LEU A 32 12.46 -3.70 20.97
CA LEU A 32 11.18 -4.38 21.12
C LEU A 32 11.33 -5.89 20.91
N ARG A 33 10.63 -6.66 21.75
CA ARG A 33 10.62 -8.12 21.64
C ARG A 33 10.06 -8.55 20.28
N LYS A 34 10.77 -9.46 19.61
CA LYS A 34 10.33 -10.06 18.34
C LYS A 34 8.94 -10.67 18.50
N GLY A 35 8.02 -10.33 17.60
CA GLY A 35 6.65 -10.85 17.61
C GLY A 35 5.71 -10.16 18.61
N SER A 36 6.18 -9.16 19.37
CA SER A 36 5.27 -8.35 20.18
C SER A 36 4.35 -7.49 19.31
N PHE A 37 3.19 -7.15 19.85
CA PHE A 37 2.23 -6.25 19.24
C PHE A 37 2.91 -4.95 18.73
N ALA A 38 3.64 -4.27 19.61
CA ALA A 38 4.33 -3.04 19.27
C ALA A 38 5.34 -3.24 18.13
N SER A 39 6.14 -4.33 18.15
CA SER A 39 7.12 -4.62 17.11
C SER A 39 6.46 -4.91 15.76
N LYS A 40 5.33 -5.63 15.74
CA LYS A 40 4.59 -5.96 14.53
C LYS A 40 4.03 -4.71 13.85
N TYR A 41 3.30 -3.90 14.60
CA TYR A 41 2.62 -2.74 14.02
C TYR A 41 3.58 -1.58 13.74
N LEU A 42 4.62 -1.40 14.55
CA LEU A 42 5.67 -0.42 14.23
C LEU A 42 6.30 -0.72 12.85
N GLN A 43 6.67 -1.98 12.60
CA GLN A 43 7.23 -2.39 11.31
C GLN A 43 6.24 -2.18 10.17
N LEU A 44 4.96 -2.47 10.40
CA LEU A 44 3.89 -2.25 9.43
C LEU A 44 3.78 -0.76 9.08
N PHE A 45 3.62 0.10 10.09
CA PHE A 45 3.46 1.55 9.87
C PHE A 45 4.71 2.21 9.28
N VAL A 46 5.91 1.80 9.68
CA VAL A 46 7.15 2.29 9.07
C VAL A 46 7.23 1.89 7.60
N GLY A 47 6.91 0.63 7.27
CA GLY A 47 6.94 0.16 5.89
C GLY A 47 5.96 0.91 4.98
N PHE A 48 4.71 1.08 5.41
CA PHE A 48 3.72 1.85 4.67
C PHE A 48 4.04 3.36 4.66
N GLY A 49 4.62 3.90 5.75
CA GLY A 49 5.07 5.28 5.82
C GLY A 49 6.18 5.60 4.81
N ILE A 50 7.14 4.69 4.64
CA ILE A 50 8.19 4.84 3.60
C ILE A 50 7.55 4.82 2.21
N SER A 51 6.63 3.90 1.95
CA SER A 51 5.89 3.88 0.68
C SER A 51 5.12 5.18 0.45
N ALA A 52 4.46 5.71 1.48
CA ALA A 52 3.75 6.98 1.42
C ALA A 52 4.67 8.16 1.06
N ILE A 53 5.86 8.22 1.68
CA ILE A 53 6.85 9.27 1.41
C ILE A 53 7.38 9.15 -0.03
N VAL A 54 7.67 7.96 -0.49
CA VAL A 54 8.16 7.73 -1.86
C VAL A 54 7.12 8.17 -2.88
N HIS A 55 5.86 7.79 -2.69
CA HIS A 55 4.78 8.17 -3.62
C HIS A 55 4.43 9.65 -3.51
N GLY A 56 4.38 10.23 -2.31
CA GLY A 56 4.18 11.66 -2.14
C GLY A 56 5.32 12.49 -2.72
N GLY A 57 6.57 11.98 -2.64
CA GLY A 57 7.72 12.59 -3.30
C GLY A 57 7.65 12.51 -4.83
N ALA A 58 7.16 11.40 -5.38
CA ALA A 58 6.89 11.27 -6.81
C ALA A 58 5.81 12.28 -7.26
N SER A 59 4.76 12.48 -6.47
CA SER A 59 3.74 13.50 -6.70
C SER A 59 4.34 14.91 -6.77
N MET A 60 5.31 15.22 -5.89
CA MET A 60 6.03 16.49 -5.91
C MET A 60 6.81 16.73 -7.20
N LEU A 61 7.40 15.67 -7.78
CA LEU A 61 8.13 15.77 -9.05
C LEU A 61 7.21 16.04 -10.23
N VAL A 62 5.98 15.51 -10.21
CA VAL A 62 5.01 15.65 -11.30
C VAL A 62 4.14 16.89 -11.14
N HIS A 63 3.60 17.13 -9.95
CA HIS A 63 2.61 18.16 -9.68
C HIS A 63 3.16 19.36 -8.91
N ARG A 64 4.45 19.36 -8.54
CA ARG A 64 5.11 20.38 -7.70
C ARG A 64 4.46 20.57 -6.32
N SER A 65 3.66 19.61 -5.90
CA SER A 65 2.99 19.58 -4.60
C SER A 65 3.19 18.21 -3.95
N PHE A 66 3.65 18.20 -2.69
CA PHE A 66 3.85 16.97 -1.93
C PHE A 66 2.49 16.41 -1.51
N ASN A 67 2.28 15.11 -1.76
CA ASN A 67 1.05 14.40 -1.40
C ASN A 67 -0.24 14.94 -2.07
N ASP A 68 -0.12 15.55 -3.23
CA ASP A 68 -1.28 16.05 -3.98
C ASP A 68 -2.23 14.92 -4.42
N ASP A 69 -1.68 13.75 -4.68
CA ASP A 69 -2.39 12.51 -4.98
C ASP A 69 -2.93 11.75 -3.75
N ARG A 70 -2.77 12.31 -2.55
CA ARG A 70 -3.17 11.71 -1.27
C ARG A 70 -2.53 10.34 -0.99
N ALA A 71 -1.33 10.13 -1.45
CA ALA A 71 -0.60 8.89 -1.22
C ALA A 71 -0.44 8.57 0.27
N ILE A 72 -0.18 9.58 1.11
CA ILE A 72 -0.01 9.39 2.55
C ILE A 72 -1.27 8.78 3.17
N GLU A 73 -2.45 9.34 2.89
CA GLU A 73 -3.73 8.88 3.42
C GLU A 73 -4.04 7.45 2.95
N VAL A 74 -3.74 7.15 1.69
CA VAL A 74 -3.97 5.82 1.12
C VAL A 74 -3.05 4.79 1.74
N PHE A 75 -1.74 5.02 1.76
CA PHE A 75 -0.78 4.04 2.29
C PHE A 75 -0.90 3.84 3.80
N LEU A 76 -1.06 4.91 4.59
CA LEU A 76 -1.28 4.77 6.02
C LEU A 76 -2.65 4.15 6.33
N GLY A 77 -3.67 4.47 5.52
CA GLY A 77 -4.97 3.83 5.60
C GLY A 77 -4.91 2.31 5.41
N GLN A 78 -4.05 1.81 4.50
CA GLN A 78 -3.79 0.38 4.35
C GLN A 78 -3.21 -0.24 5.63
N ALA A 79 -2.24 0.43 6.25
CA ALA A 79 -1.67 -0.06 7.52
C ALA A 79 -2.72 -0.15 8.63
N VAL A 80 -3.59 0.85 8.74
CA VAL A 80 -4.70 0.84 9.69
C VAL A 80 -5.69 -0.27 9.38
N ALA A 81 -6.06 -0.48 8.12
CA ALA A 81 -6.97 -1.54 7.72
C ALA A 81 -6.43 -2.93 8.06
N ILE A 82 -5.15 -3.19 7.79
CA ILE A 82 -4.49 -4.45 8.16
C ILE A 82 -4.50 -4.63 9.69
N MET A 83 -4.22 -3.57 10.45
CA MET A 83 -4.25 -3.63 11.90
C MET A 83 -5.66 -3.98 12.42
N ILE A 84 -6.70 -3.38 11.86
CA ILE A 84 -8.10 -3.67 12.21
C ILE A 84 -8.45 -5.11 11.85
N GLU A 85 -8.09 -5.56 10.64
CA GLU A 85 -8.34 -6.92 10.18
C GLU A 85 -7.71 -7.96 11.11
N ASP A 86 -6.44 -7.77 11.50
CA ASP A 86 -5.76 -8.64 12.46
C ASP A 86 -6.53 -8.75 13.78
N HIS A 87 -7.03 -7.61 14.31
CA HIS A 87 -7.78 -7.60 15.57
C HIS A 87 -9.15 -8.28 15.43
N VAL A 88 -9.84 -8.05 14.31
CA VAL A 88 -11.12 -8.72 14.02
C VAL A 88 -10.95 -10.23 13.91
N VAL A 89 -9.89 -10.68 13.23
CA VAL A 89 -9.57 -12.11 13.12
C VAL A 89 -9.24 -12.71 14.48
N ASP A 90 -8.42 -12.05 15.29
CA ASP A 90 -8.05 -12.56 16.61
C ASP A 90 -9.25 -12.56 17.58
N PHE A 91 -10.10 -11.55 17.50
CA PHE A 91 -11.37 -11.51 18.22
C PHE A 91 -12.29 -12.67 17.80
N GLY A 92 -12.46 -12.90 16.50
CA GLY A 92 -13.24 -14.03 16.00
C GLY A 92 -12.73 -15.38 16.52
N LYS A 93 -11.41 -15.57 16.53
CA LYS A 93 -10.81 -16.80 17.11
C LYS A 93 -11.12 -16.96 18.60
N SER A 94 -11.17 -15.87 19.37
CA SER A 94 -11.49 -15.92 20.79
C SER A 94 -12.93 -16.41 21.05
N PHE A 95 -13.85 -16.22 20.11
CA PHE A 95 -15.20 -16.76 20.14
C PHE A 95 -15.31 -18.20 19.56
N GLY A 96 -14.18 -18.84 19.27
CA GLY A 96 -14.16 -20.21 18.77
C GLY A 96 -14.53 -20.33 17.28
N LEU A 97 -14.52 -19.22 16.53
CA LEU A 97 -14.72 -19.28 15.08
C LEU A 97 -13.54 -19.98 14.43
N LYS A 98 -13.83 -21.12 13.80
CA LYS A 98 -12.82 -21.90 13.08
C LYS A 98 -12.62 -21.34 11.67
N ASP A 99 -11.40 -21.47 11.17
CA ASP A 99 -11.10 -21.16 9.77
C ASP A 99 -12.02 -21.99 8.84
N SER A 100 -12.79 -21.29 8.02
CA SER A 100 -13.70 -21.88 7.05
C SER A 100 -13.65 -21.12 5.73
N LEU A 101 -14.09 -21.76 4.66
CA LEU A 101 -14.16 -21.15 3.34
C LEU A 101 -14.98 -19.84 3.36
N VAL A 102 -16.06 -19.80 4.15
CA VAL A 102 -16.93 -18.62 4.28
C VAL A 102 -16.15 -17.45 4.83
N TRP A 103 -15.39 -17.63 5.92
CA TRP A 103 -14.59 -16.57 6.51
C TRP A 103 -13.46 -16.10 5.61
N ARG A 104 -12.88 -16.99 4.84
CA ARG A 104 -11.87 -16.62 3.81
C ARG A 104 -12.49 -15.78 2.69
N LEU A 105 -13.70 -16.12 2.24
CA LEU A 105 -14.43 -15.33 1.24
C LEU A 105 -14.82 -13.94 1.78
N VAL A 106 -15.25 -13.84 3.04
CA VAL A 106 -15.54 -12.57 3.70
C VAL A 106 -14.28 -11.68 3.77
N GLY A 107 -13.14 -12.23 4.20
CA GLY A 107 -11.87 -11.51 4.22
C GLY A 107 -11.41 -11.08 2.83
N PHE A 108 -11.56 -11.94 1.83
CA PHE A 108 -11.25 -11.60 0.44
C PHE A 108 -12.15 -10.47 -0.08
N ALA A 109 -13.46 -10.54 0.16
CA ALA A 109 -14.41 -9.51 -0.23
C ALA A 109 -14.08 -8.16 0.46
N TRP A 110 -13.75 -8.19 1.75
CA TRP A 110 -13.27 -7.02 2.48
C TRP A 110 -12.02 -6.40 1.84
N THR A 111 -11.02 -7.21 1.55
CA THR A 111 -9.77 -6.75 0.93
C THR A 111 -10.01 -6.12 -0.43
N VAL A 112 -10.82 -6.77 -1.28
CA VAL A 112 -11.17 -6.24 -2.62
C VAL A 112 -11.94 -4.93 -2.50
N PHE A 113 -12.91 -4.87 -1.60
CA PHE A 113 -13.70 -3.66 -1.37
C PHE A 113 -12.82 -2.51 -0.88
N PHE A 114 -12.00 -2.75 0.16
CA PHE A 114 -11.15 -1.71 0.75
C PHE A 114 -10.08 -1.22 -0.24
N LEU A 115 -9.43 -2.13 -0.96
CA LEU A 115 -8.47 -1.78 -2.02
C LEU A 115 -9.16 -1.02 -3.15
N GLY A 116 -10.33 -1.48 -3.59
CA GLY A 116 -11.09 -0.82 -4.65
C GLY A 116 -11.40 0.64 -4.30
N VAL A 117 -11.92 0.90 -3.11
CA VAL A 117 -12.24 2.26 -2.65
C VAL A 117 -10.99 3.12 -2.47
N SER A 118 -9.94 2.58 -1.85
CA SER A 118 -8.71 3.35 -1.59
C SER A 118 -7.93 3.62 -2.88
N MET A 119 -7.81 2.65 -3.78
CA MET A 119 -7.15 2.83 -5.07
C MET A 119 -7.93 3.78 -5.99
N GLN A 120 -9.26 3.73 -5.98
CA GLN A 120 -10.07 4.66 -6.75
C GLN A 120 -9.80 6.12 -6.36
N ARG A 121 -9.66 6.40 -5.06
CA ARG A 121 -9.33 7.74 -4.57
C ARG A 121 -7.95 8.21 -5.02
N TRP A 122 -6.96 7.34 -4.94
CA TRP A 122 -5.59 7.64 -5.34
C TRP A 122 -5.47 7.78 -6.85
N THR A 123 -5.93 6.78 -7.61
CA THR A 123 -5.88 6.77 -9.06
C THR A 123 -6.70 7.93 -9.64
N GLY A 124 -7.86 8.24 -9.04
CA GLY A 124 -8.71 9.34 -9.49
C GLY A 124 -8.01 10.71 -9.41
N GLN A 125 -7.19 10.96 -8.38
CA GLN A 125 -6.39 12.18 -8.31
C GLN A 125 -5.31 12.22 -9.40
N ILE A 126 -4.59 11.12 -9.59
CA ILE A 126 -3.57 11.00 -10.65
C ILE A 126 -4.19 11.25 -12.03
N LEU A 127 -5.39 10.72 -12.26
CA LEU A 127 -6.12 10.90 -13.51
C LEU A 127 -6.60 12.34 -13.71
N ASN A 128 -7.12 12.97 -12.64
CA ASN A 128 -7.60 14.34 -12.68
C ASN A 128 -6.49 15.36 -12.97
N HIS A 129 -5.26 15.05 -12.58
CA HIS A 129 -4.08 15.87 -12.87
C HIS A 129 -3.51 15.70 -14.28
N GLY A 130 -4.22 15.02 -15.18
CA GLY A 130 -3.91 14.97 -16.59
C GLY A 130 -2.75 14.03 -16.96
N MET A 131 -2.53 12.97 -16.21
CA MET A 131 -1.53 11.95 -16.57
C MET A 131 -1.75 11.35 -17.96
N TRP A 132 -2.96 11.52 -18.53
CA TRP A 132 -3.35 11.09 -19.86
C TRP A 132 -3.16 12.14 -20.94
N VAL A 133 -2.95 13.40 -20.54
CA VAL A 133 -2.89 14.52 -21.48
C VAL A 133 -1.43 14.96 -21.60
N HIS A 134 -0.71 14.31 -22.49
CA HIS A 134 0.58 14.80 -22.93
C HIS A 134 0.39 15.76 -24.10
N ASP A 135 0.46 17.03 -23.82
CA ASP A 135 0.40 18.10 -24.84
C ASP A 135 1.52 18.02 -25.91
N ARG A 136 2.54 17.18 -25.72
CA ARG A 136 3.70 17.10 -26.61
C ARG A 136 4.28 15.71 -26.84
N ALA A 137 3.69 14.64 -26.29
CA ALA A 137 4.12 13.28 -26.60
C ALA A 137 3.27 12.70 -27.73
N PRO A 138 3.84 11.88 -28.63
CA PRO A 138 3.04 11.18 -29.60
C PRO A 138 1.99 10.33 -28.86
N ASP A 139 0.73 10.55 -29.22
CA ASP A 139 -0.40 9.80 -28.66
C ASP A 139 -0.36 8.37 -29.18
N TYR A 140 0.35 7.50 -28.46
CA TYR A 140 0.52 6.10 -28.83
C TYR A 140 -0.79 5.29 -28.84
N PHE A 141 -1.84 5.81 -28.19
CA PHE A 141 -3.14 5.13 -28.07
C PHE A 141 -4.29 5.86 -28.74
N GLY A 142 -4.06 7.03 -29.35
CA GLY A 142 -5.10 7.78 -30.05
C GLY A 142 -6.21 8.33 -29.16
N VAL A 143 -5.95 8.51 -27.86
CA VAL A 143 -6.95 8.90 -26.84
C VAL A 143 -6.81 10.38 -26.44
N GLY A 144 -5.76 11.06 -26.88
CA GLY A 144 -5.51 12.47 -26.60
C GLY A 144 -6.47 13.40 -27.36
N PRO A 145 -6.68 14.63 -26.87
CA PRO A 145 -7.49 15.62 -27.58
C PRO A 145 -6.85 15.89 -28.95
N LYS A 146 -7.60 15.67 -30.01
CA LYS A 146 -7.21 16.12 -31.34
C LYS A 146 -7.30 17.64 -31.36
N LEU A 147 -6.14 18.31 -31.32
CA LEU A 147 -6.03 19.75 -31.58
C LEU A 147 -6.30 20.06 -33.03
#